data_b9cb677d98b6eb46e702cc9c7d278059
#
_entry.id   b9cb677d98b6eb46e702cc9c7d278059
#
_cell.length_a   1.000
_cell.length_b   1.000
_cell.length_c   1.000
_cell.angle_alpha   90.00
_cell.angle_beta   90.00
_cell.angle_gamma   90.00
#
_symmetry.space_group_name_H-M   'P 1'
#
loop_
_entity.id
_entity.type
_entity.pdbx_description
1 polymer ?
#
loop_
_entity_poly.entity_id
_entity_poly.type
_entity_poly.pdbx_seq_one_letter_code
_entity_poly.pdbx_strand_id
1 'polypeptide(L)'
;MSRPSDHIDSPAPAPRDGIIQPKLGPIGYLRFFWRQLTSMRTALFLLLLLAIAAVPGSVFPQRSSDPNGVTQYFTNNPSAAPVLDKLQLFDVYTSAWFSAIYLLLFISLIGCVIPRTIHHAKALASPPPKTPARLERLGAFSAFETDAGEVDATGSTLTAAKAIASGRAVLRKAGYRVKLFDGRGPSGPELSASAERGYLRETGNLVFHISLIGILLAVGIGGGVGYTGNKVLVIGQTFANVRLTFDSFTKGRFFSDSDLQPYRLRLDKFAVKYEEKNKNALGQPIDYRADVTTFDAAGTPTKAVVKVNDPLRIGGNDIYLLGNGYAPWITVKNPAGKVVSSEPVPFLAQDANLTSLGIIKVPDGLASQVGMRAFFYPTAEVSSAGVLGSVYPDLRNPVLSLVVFRGDLGIDSGVPKSVFVLDTDKMTPLAGPGAADGTRALRLKPGESAQIPGGLGSITFENKAPSADKADLGKSVQRFASFDVHRDPTQGWVLLFAICVLVGLLTSLFIPRRRIWIKVVELEGARLRIEYAGLARGEDPTLDAAVTGIAQRHSQQLGLKLTT
;
A
#
# COMPACT_ATOMS: atom_id res chain seq x y z
N MET A 1 -7.68 38.58 1.60
CA MET A 1 -8.79 39.38 1.02
C MET A 1 -9.91 39.38 2.04
N SER A 2 -10.05 40.46 2.82
CA SER A 2 -11.23 40.71 3.64
C SER A 2 -12.42 40.86 2.70
N ARG A 3 -13.50 40.17 2.99
CA ARG A 3 -14.80 40.47 2.35
C ARG A 3 -15.16 41.91 2.65
N PRO A 4 -15.81 42.65 1.72
CA PRO A 4 -16.39 43.93 2.07
C PRO A 4 -17.30 43.72 3.28
N SER A 5 -17.14 44.54 4.30
CA SER A 5 -18.04 44.57 5.45
C SER A 5 -19.45 44.82 4.93
N ASP A 6 -20.38 43.93 5.27
CA ASP A 6 -21.78 44.15 5.05
C ASP A 6 -22.16 45.44 5.80
N HIS A 7 -22.76 46.39 5.13
CA HIS A 7 -23.30 47.61 5.74
C HIS A 7 -24.42 47.21 6.73
N ILE A 8 -24.12 47.37 8.02
CA ILE A 8 -24.99 46.98 9.14
C ILE A 8 -26.17 47.96 9.32
N ASP A 9 -26.23 49.05 8.51
CA ASP A 9 -27.18 50.15 8.73
C ASP A 9 -28.37 50.20 7.77
N SER A 10 -28.63 49.17 7.03
CA SER A 10 -29.91 49.06 6.31
C SER A 10 -30.89 48.26 7.13
N PRO A 11 -32.09 48.78 7.46
CA PRO A 11 -33.12 47.99 8.13
C PRO A 11 -33.36 46.72 7.30
N ALA A 12 -33.38 45.59 7.99
CA ALA A 12 -33.62 44.30 7.35
C ALA A 12 -34.88 44.41 6.49
N PRO A 13 -34.80 44.08 5.19
CA PRO A 13 -36.00 44.06 4.36
C PRO A 13 -36.99 43.11 5.01
N ALA A 14 -38.26 43.55 5.13
CA ALA A 14 -39.35 42.74 5.66
C ALA A 14 -39.29 41.32 5.05
N PRO A 15 -39.57 40.26 5.81
CA PRO A 15 -39.51 38.90 5.32
C PRO A 15 -40.36 38.84 4.05
N ARG A 16 -39.70 38.75 2.90
CA ARG A 16 -40.35 38.44 1.64
C ARG A 16 -40.93 37.06 1.79
N ASP A 17 -42.21 36.97 1.74
CA ASP A 17 -42.97 35.72 1.72
C ASP A 17 -42.25 34.67 0.90
N GLY A 18 -42.01 33.59 1.58
CA GLY A 18 -41.42 32.33 1.16
C GLY A 18 -40.79 32.31 -0.23
N ILE A 19 -39.46 32.32 -0.27
CA ILE A 19 -38.77 31.80 -1.50
C ILE A 19 -39.23 30.37 -1.65
N ILE A 20 -40.28 30.16 -2.44
CA ILE A 20 -40.73 28.82 -2.86
C ILE A 20 -39.58 28.25 -3.68
N GLN A 21 -38.72 27.45 -3.05
CA GLN A 21 -37.71 26.71 -3.78
C GLN A 21 -38.43 25.80 -4.78
N PRO A 22 -38.12 25.91 -6.08
CA PRO A 22 -38.73 25.05 -7.07
C PRO A 22 -38.52 23.60 -6.70
N LYS A 23 -39.59 22.79 -6.65
CA LYS A 23 -39.50 21.35 -6.38
C LYS A 23 -38.60 20.75 -7.47
N LEU A 24 -37.46 20.20 -7.03
CA LEU A 24 -36.54 19.52 -7.92
C LEU A 24 -37.22 18.24 -8.43
N GLY A 25 -37.35 18.10 -9.74
CA GLY A 25 -37.73 16.82 -10.35
C GLY A 25 -36.60 15.76 -10.18
N PRO A 26 -36.84 14.51 -10.53
CA PRO A 26 -35.85 13.41 -10.37
C PRO A 26 -34.48 13.74 -10.98
N ILE A 27 -34.44 14.36 -12.16
CA ILE A 27 -33.21 14.81 -12.83
C ILE A 27 -32.52 15.92 -12.02
N GLY A 28 -33.29 16.81 -11.38
CA GLY A 28 -32.76 17.86 -10.51
C GLY A 28 -32.07 17.29 -9.28
N TYR A 29 -32.67 16.29 -8.63
CA TYR A 29 -32.05 15.56 -7.51
C TYR A 29 -30.80 14.81 -7.95
N LEU A 30 -30.81 14.10 -9.08
CA LEU A 30 -29.62 13.40 -9.61
C LEU A 30 -28.48 14.37 -9.87
N ARG A 31 -28.75 15.53 -10.45
CA ARG A 31 -27.76 16.60 -10.68
C ARG A 31 -27.24 17.19 -9.37
N PHE A 32 -28.10 17.33 -8.36
CA PHE A 32 -27.71 17.79 -7.02
C PHE A 32 -26.76 16.79 -6.35
N PHE A 33 -27.14 15.50 -6.31
CA PHE A 33 -26.29 14.43 -5.75
C PHE A 33 -24.96 14.31 -6.47
N TRP A 34 -24.97 14.39 -7.82
CA TRP A 34 -23.74 14.38 -8.60
C TRP A 34 -22.80 15.52 -8.24
N ARG A 35 -23.31 16.75 -8.13
CA ARG A 35 -22.53 17.93 -7.72
C ARG A 35 -22.00 17.79 -6.30
N GLN A 36 -22.79 17.22 -5.41
CA GLN A 36 -22.37 16.99 -4.04
C GLN A 36 -21.27 15.91 -3.98
N LEU A 37 -21.46 14.80 -4.66
CA LEU A 37 -20.49 13.70 -4.71
C LEU A 37 -19.17 14.15 -5.35
N THR A 38 -19.19 14.96 -6.39
CA THR A 38 -18.00 15.46 -7.09
C THR A 38 -17.43 16.75 -6.49
N SER A 39 -17.81 17.09 -5.26
CA SER A 39 -17.25 18.24 -4.53
C SER A 39 -15.94 17.88 -3.85
N MET A 40 -15.01 18.85 -3.75
CA MET A 40 -13.74 18.66 -3.01
C MET A 40 -13.96 18.30 -1.54
N ARG A 41 -15.01 18.84 -0.91
CA ARG A 41 -15.32 18.54 0.49
C ARG A 41 -15.70 17.08 0.68
N THR A 42 -16.53 16.56 -0.23
CA THR A 42 -16.95 15.15 -0.21
C THR A 42 -15.77 14.22 -0.50
N ALA A 43 -14.90 14.55 -1.44
CA ALA A 43 -13.70 13.77 -1.72
C ALA A 43 -12.76 13.69 -0.49
N LEU A 44 -12.54 14.80 0.20
CA LEU A 44 -11.74 14.84 1.43
C LEU A 44 -12.40 14.07 2.58
N PHE A 45 -13.73 14.18 2.72
CA PHE A 45 -14.49 13.40 3.70
C PHE A 45 -14.41 11.90 3.41
N LEU A 46 -14.56 11.48 2.17
CA LEU A 46 -14.45 10.07 1.78
C LEU A 46 -13.02 9.54 1.97
N LEU A 47 -12.00 10.37 1.73
CA LEU A 47 -10.60 10.00 2.01
C LEU A 47 -10.38 9.78 3.51
N LEU A 48 -10.89 10.68 4.35
CA LEU A 48 -10.83 10.52 5.80
C LEU A 48 -11.59 9.27 6.26
N LEU A 49 -12.78 9.06 5.71
CA LEU A 49 -13.60 7.88 6.01
C LEU A 49 -12.89 6.57 5.59
N LEU A 50 -12.22 6.56 4.43
CA LEU A 50 -11.42 5.42 3.98
C LEU A 50 -10.25 5.15 4.93
N ALA A 51 -9.57 6.20 5.41
CA ALA A 51 -8.47 6.05 6.38
C ALA A 51 -8.98 5.45 7.70
N ILE A 52 -10.12 5.93 8.22
CA ILE A 52 -10.75 5.38 9.44
C ILE A 52 -11.17 3.92 9.19
N ALA A 53 -11.76 3.65 8.03
CA ALA A 53 -12.19 2.31 7.64
C ALA A 53 -11.03 1.30 7.51
N ALA A 54 -9.81 1.75 7.25
CA ALA A 54 -8.63 0.90 7.18
C ALA A 54 -8.06 0.51 8.56
N VAL A 55 -8.38 1.26 9.62
CA VAL A 55 -7.85 1.00 10.98
C VAL A 55 -8.16 -0.41 11.47
N PRO A 56 -9.39 -0.92 11.39
CA PRO A 56 -9.67 -2.30 11.80
C PRO A 56 -8.83 -3.35 11.06
N GLY A 57 -8.53 -3.11 9.77
CA GLY A 57 -7.67 -4.01 8.98
C GLY A 57 -6.21 -4.09 9.45
N SER A 58 -5.77 -3.09 10.21
CA SER A 58 -4.44 -3.09 10.83
C SER A 58 -4.44 -3.61 12.27
N VAL A 59 -5.58 -3.59 12.94
CA VAL A 59 -5.73 -4.03 14.34
C VAL A 59 -6.07 -5.52 14.44
N PHE A 60 -6.95 -6.01 13.57
CA PHE A 60 -7.37 -7.40 13.56
C PHE A 60 -6.56 -8.23 12.54
N PRO A 61 -6.25 -9.50 12.84
CA PRO A 61 -5.62 -10.38 11.86
C PRO A 61 -6.54 -10.53 10.64
N GLN A 62 -5.98 -10.46 9.45
CA GLN A 62 -6.74 -10.55 8.20
C GLN A 62 -6.61 -11.96 7.61
N ARG A 63 -7.71 -12.58 7.16
CA ARG A 63 -7.68 -13.93 6.57
C ARG A 63 -6.75 -14.05 5.36
N SER A 64 -6.58 -12.96 4.61
CA SER A 64 -5.70 -12.93 3.43
C SER A 64 -4.21 -12.97 3.77
N SER A 65 -3.79 -12.44 4.93
CA SER A 65 -2.38 -12.31 5.32
C SER A 65 -2.00 -13.20 6.51
N ASP A 66 -2.91 -13.43 7.45
CA ASP A 66 -2.68 -14.21 8.67
C ASP A 66 -3.89 -15.10 9.03
N PRO A 67 -4.15 -16.17 8.25
CA PRO A 67 -5.27 -17.09 8.53
C PRO A 67 -5.14 -17.80 9.88
N ASN A 68 -3.89 -18.05 10.34
CA ASN A 68 -3.65 -18.70 11.63
C ASN A 68 -3.95 -17.75 12.80
N GLY A 69 -3.57 -16.48 12.68
CA GLY A 69 -3.92 -15.45 13.65
C GLY A 69 -5.43 -15.27 13.80
N VAL A 70 -6.18 -15.35 12.68
CA VAL A 70 -7.65 -15.34 12.75
C VAL A 70 -8.18 -16.55 13.52
N THR A 71 -7.69 -17.75 13.22
CA THR A 71 -8.08 -18.98 13.95
C THR A 71 -7.77 -18.87 15.44
N GLN A 72 -6.59 -18.36 15.80
CA GLN A 72 -6.20 -18.14 17.18
C GLN A 72 -7.08 -17.07 17.86
N TYR A 73 -7.45 -16.00 17.13
CA TYR A 73 -8.35 -14.98 17.65
C TYR A 73 -9.73 -15.57 18.00
N PHE A 74 -10.30 -16.44 17.13
CA PHE A 74 -11.55 -17.15 17.41
C PHE A 74 -11.45 -18.04 18.65
N THR A 75 -10.33 -18.74 18.82
CA THR A 75 -10.09 -19.60 19.99
C THR A 75 -10.01 -18.78 21.28
N ASN A 76 -9.31 -17.64 21.24
CA ASN A 76 -9.10 -16.79 22.40
C ASN A 76 -10.32 -15.91 22.74
N ASN A 77 -11.19 -15.62 21.77
CA ASN A 77 -12.33 -14.71 21.91
C ASN A 77 -13.64 -15.33 21.34
N PRO A 78 -14.12 -16.45 21.85
CA PRO A 78 -15.23 -17.22 21.24
C PRO A 78 -16.55 -16.47 21.19
N SER A 79 -16.79 -15.51 22.09
CA SER A 79 -18.00 -14.68 22.11
C SER A 79 -17.93 -13.45 21.18
N ALA A 80 -16.76 -12.81 21.09
CA ALA A 80 -16.57 -11.58 20.31
C ALA A 80 -16.28 -11.86 18.82
N ALA A 81 -15.47 -12.90 18.53
CA ALA A 81 -15.03 -13.20 17.17
C ALA A 81 -16.18 -13.39 16.16
N PRO A 82 -17.28 -14.10 16.46
CA PRO A 82 -18.40 -14.25 15.53
C PRO A 82 -19.12 -12.94 15.19
N VAL A 83 -19.15 -11.98 16.15
CA VAL A 83 -19.74 -10.66 15.91
C VAL A 83 -18.85 -9.82 15.00
N LEU A 84 -17.53 -9.82 15.27
CA LEU A 84 -16.54 -9.12 14.44
C LEU A 84 -16.50 -9.69 13.03
N ASP A 85 -16.68 -11.00 12.89
CA ASP A 85 -16.73 -11.68 11.60
C ASP A 85 -17.95 -11.26 10.76
N LYS A 86 -19.13 -11.15 11.37
CA LYS A 86 -20.33 -10.61 10.70
C LYS A 86 -20.12 -9.18 10.22
N LEU A 87 -19.30 -8.39 10.92
CA LEU A 87 -18.91 -7.04 10.53
C LEU A 87 -17.77 -7.04 9.49
N GLN A 88 -17.30 -8.22 9.07
CA GLN A 88 -16.21 -8.40 8.10
C GLN A 88 -14.86 -7.77 8.57
N LEU A 89 -14.57 -7.77 9.87
CA LEU A 89 -13.36 -7.16 10.41
C LEU A 89 -12.11 -8.04 10.23
N PHE A 90 -12.28 -9.31 9.89
CA PHE A 90 -11.19 -10.21 9.47
C PHE A 90 -10.96 -10.22 7.95
N ASP A 91 -11.77 -9.46 7.19
CA ASP A 91 -11.71 -9.33 5.73
C ASP A 91 -11.97 -7.88 5.31
N VAL A 92 -11.41 -6.92 6.03
CA VAL A 92 -11.71 -5.48 5.91
C VAL A 92 -11.59 -4.98 4.48
N TYR A 93 -10.46 -5.25 3.83
CA TYR A 93 -10.13 -4.69 2.51
C TYR A 93 -10.98 -5.26 1.36
N THR A 94 -11.65 -6.40 1.59
CA THR A 94 -12.59 -7.03 0.65
C THR A 94 -14.05 -6.89 1.07
N SER A 95 -14.31 -6.24 2.22
CA SER A 95 -15.64 -6.02 2.75
C SER A 95 -16.50 -5.14 1.83
N ALA A 96 -17.82 -5.36 1.89
CA ALA A 96 -18.76 -4.58 1.08
C ALA A 96 -18.74 -3.08 1.42
N TRP A 97 -18.62 -2.75 2.71
CA TRP A 97 -18.59 -1.36 3.17
C TRP A 97 -17.29 -0.64 2.82
N PHE A 98 -16.12 -1.31 2.90
CA PHE A 98 -14.84 -0.74 2.47
C PHE A 98 -14.82 -0.51 0.95
N SER A 99 -15.28 -1.49 0.19
CA SER A 99 -15.41 -1.39 -1.26
C SER A 99 -16.36 -0.26 -1.70
N ALA A 100 -17.45 -0.06 -0.96
CA ALA A 100 -18.37 1.05 -1.26
C ALA A 100 -17.72 2.42 -1.04
N ILE A 101 -16.99 2.61 0.08
CA ILE A 101 -16.25 3.85 0.35
C ILE A 101 -15.19 4.11 -0.73
N TYR A 102 -14.45 3.06 -1.09
CA TYR A 102 -13.42 3.10 -2.13
C TYR A 102 -13.99 3.51 -3.50
N LEU A 103 -15.10 2.89 -3.92
CA LEU A 103 -15.76 3.21 -5.19
C LEU A 103 -16.34 4.63 -5.20
N LEU A 104 -16.95 5.08 -4.09
CA LEU A 104 -17.44 6.45 -3.97
C LEU A 104 -16.31 7.47 -4.05
N LEU A 105 -15.17 7.20 -3.40
CA LEU A 105 -13.97 8.04 -3.50
C LEU A 105 -13.44 8.09 -4.94
N PHE A 106 -13.37 6.95 -5.60
CA PHE A 106 -12.91 6.86 -6.99
C PHE A 106 -13.79 7.69 -7.94
N ILE A 107 -15.12 7.55 -7.84
CA ILE A 107 -16.09 8.32 -8.63
C ILE A 107 -15.98 9.82 -8.31
N SER A 108 -15.86 10.17 -7.02
CA SER A 108 -15.71 11.55 -6.55
C SER A 108 -14.45 12.20 -7.14
N LEU A 109 -13.34 11.48 -7.10
CA LEU A 109 -12.05 11.96 -7.62
C LEU A 109 -12.10 12.20 -9.14
N ILE A 110 -12.64 11.26 -9.91
CA ILE A 110 -12.85 11.41 -11.36
C ILE A 110 -13.72 12.63 -11.64
N GLY A 111 -14.85 12.77 -10.93
CA GLY A 111 -15.77 13.89 -11.10
C GLY A 111 -15.17 15.25 -10.74
N CYS A 112 -14.18 15.29 -9.85
CA CYS A 112 -13.43 16.51 -9.51
C CYS A 112 -12.34 16.83 -10.56
N VAL A 113 -11.66 15.81 -11.09
CA VAL A 113 -10.52 15.99 -12.00
C VAL A 113 -10.93 16.42 -13.39
N ILE A 114 -12.00 15.82 -13.96
CA ILE A 114 -12.44 16.09 -15.33
C ILE A 114 -12.72 17.59 -15.58
N PRO A 115 -13.55 18.30 -14.78
CA PRO A 115 -13.81 19.72 -15.01
C PRO A 115 -12.56 20.60 -14.90
N ARG A 116 -11.64 20.25 -13.98
CA ARG A 116 -10.37 20.96 -13.82
C ARG A 116 -9.46 20.77 -15.02
N THR A 117 -9.39 19.54 -15.56
CA THR A 117 -8.62 19.23 -16.78
C THR A 117 -9.15 20.03 -17.97
N ILE A 118 -10.47 20.07 -18.18
CA ILE A 118 -11.10 20.85 -19.24
C ILE A 118 -10.82 22.35 -19.07
N HIS A 119 -10.95 22.87 -17.83
CA HIS A 119 -10.66 24.27 -17.54
C HIS A 119 -9.19 24.63 -17.81
N HIS A 120 -8.26 23.78 -17.39
CA HIS A 120 -6.83 23.98 -17.63
C HIS A 120 -6.49 23.90 -19.13
N ALA A 121 -7.04 22.95 -19.85
CA ALA A 121 -6.86 22.84 -21.30
C ALA A 121 -7.34 24.12 -22.03
N LYS A 122 -8.51 24.67 -21.64
CA LYS A 122 -8.98 25.96 -22.14
C LYS A 122 -8.05 27.10 -21.77
N ALA A 123 -7.51 27.15 -20.55
CA ALA A 123 -6.56 28.18 -20.12
C ALA A 123 -5.24 28.10 -20.89
N LEU A 124 -4.77 26.90 -21.24
CA LEU A 124 -3.62 26.72 -22.12
C LEU A 124 -3.86 27.24 -23.55
N ALA A 125 -5.06 27.08 -24.08
CA ALA A 125 -5.42 27.57 -25.40
C ALA A 125 -5.70 29.09 -25.43
N SER A 126 -6.16 29.68 -24.32
CA SER A 126 -6.54 31.08 -24.24
C SER A 126 -5.34 32.00 -24.05
N PRO A 127 -5.35 33.23 -24.60
CA PRO A 127 -4.31 34.22 -24.33
C PRO A 127 -4.36 34.70 -22.86
N PRO A 128 -3.29 35.32 -22.34
CA PRO A 128 -3.31 35.98 -21.05
C PRO A 128 -4.47 36.97 -20.92
N PRO A 129 -5.09 37.08 -19.74
CA PRO A 129 -6.27 37.95 -19.55
C PRO A 129 -5.91 39.43 -19.71
N LYS A 130 -6.91 40.26 -19.99
CA LYS A 130 -6.76 41.70 -20.14
C LYS A 130 -6.12 42.32 -18.89
N THR A 131 -5.30 43.37 -19.11
CA THR A 131 -4.65 44.13 -18.06
C THR A 131 -5.69 44.79 -17.15
N PRO A 132 -5.53 44.72 -15.80
CA PRO A 132 -6.40 45.40 -14.85
C PRO A 132 -6.32 46.95 -15.04
N ALA A 133 -7.43 47.64 -14.83
CA ALA A 133 -7.46 49.09 -14.98
C ALA A 133 -6.53 49.84 -13.98
N ARG A 134 -6.43 49.29 -12.76
CA ARG A 134 -5.63 49.91 -11.66
C ARG A 134 -4.56 48.94 -11.19
N LEU A 135 -3.36 49.08 -11.70
CA LEU A 135 -2.22 48.23 -11.34
C LEU A 135 -1.65 48.55 -9.95
N GLU A 136 -1.78 49.78 -9.50
CA GLU A 136 -1.34 50.25 -8.16
C GLU A 136 -1.96 49.50 -6.95
N ARG A 137 -3.09 48.81 -7.17
CA ARG A 137 -3.74 48.00 -6.13
C ARG A 137 -3.12 46.62 -5.95
N LEU A 138 -2.17 46.27 -6.79
CA LEU A 138 -1.51 44.98 -6.72
C LEU A 138 -0.30 45.08 -5.79
N GLY A 139 -0.06 44.04 -4.99
CA GLY A 139 1.00 44.02 -3.97
C GLY A 139 2.41 44.28 -4.51
N ALA A 140 2.70 43.71 -5.69
CA ALA A 140 3.96 43.95 -6.39
C ALA A 140 3.71 45.01 -7.49
N PHE A 141 4.01 46.27 -7.20
CA PHE A 141 3.82 47.41 -8.11
C PHE A 141 5.08 48.27 -8.16
N SER A 142 5.42 48.75 -9.35
CA SER A 142 6.47 49.73 -9.61
C SER A 142 6.07 50.58 -10.79
N ALA A 143 6.40 51.88 -10.75
CA ALA A 143 6.16 52.80 -11.85
C ALA A 143 7.28 53.81 -11.94
N PHE A 144 7.54 54.27 -13.14
CA PHE A 144 8.40 55.44 -13.38
C PHE A 144 7.85 56.31 -14.51
N GLU A 145 8.24 57.59 -14.54
CA GLU A 145 7.88 58.55 -15.58
C GLU A 145 9.13 58.94 -16.36
N THR A 146 8.98 59.17 -17.67
CA THR A 146 10.04 59.66 -18.53
C THR A 146 9.98 61.20 -18.60
N ASP A 147 11.09 61.82 -18.91
CA ASP A 147 11.12 63.25 -19.23
C ASP A 147 10.47 63.55 -20.59
N ALA A 148 10.09 64.82 -20.81
CA ALA A 148 9.48 65.22 -22.06
C ALA A 148 10.45 65.08 -23.23
N GLY A 149 10.08 64.35 -24.26
CA GLY A 149 10.90 64.16 -25.44
C GLY A 149 12.09 63.23 -25.27
N GLU A 150 12.08 62.37 -24.23
CA GLU A 150 13.13 61.39 -23.97
C GLU A 150 13.38 60.48 -25.19
N VAL A 151 14.65 60.14 -25.42
CA VAL A 151 15.07 59.29 -26.53
C VAL A 151 15.37 57.87 -26.05
N ASP A 152 15.09 56.90 -26.91
CA ASP A 152 15.44 55.51 -26.65
C ASP A 152 16.95 55.24 -26.87
N ALA A 153 17.41 54.02 -26.56
CA ALA A 153 18.80 53.60 -26.75
C ALA A 153 19.32 53.75 -28.21
N THR A 154 18.44 53.96 -29.18
CA THR A 154 18.77 54.19 -30.61
C THR A 154 18.84 55.67 -30.97
N GLY A 155 18.62 56.60 -30.03
CA GLY A 155 18.59 58.04 -30.26
C GLY A 155 17.28 58.54 -30.91
N SER A 156 16.26 57.71 -30.97
CA SER A 156 14.95 58.08 -31.51
C SER A 156 13.95 58.42 -30.41
N THR A 157 13.04 59.33 -30.60
CA THR A 157 11.99 59.70 -29.65
C THR A 157 11.27 58.46 -29.12
N LEU A 158 11.18 58.31 -27.81
CA LEU A 158 10.50 57.21 -27.16
C LEU A 158 8.98 57.42 -27.24
N THR A 159 8.31 56.49 -27.89
CA THR A 159 6.84 56.45 -27.98
C THR A 159 6.25 55.33 -27.16
N ALA A 160 4.98 55.43 -26.77
CA ALA A 160 4.29 54.36 -26.05
C ALA A 160 4.31 53.02 -26.81
N ALA A 161 4.22 53.08 -28.15
CA ALA A 161 4.31 51.89 -29.00
C ALA A 161 5.68 51.22 -28.94
N LYS A 162 6.77 52.00 -28.96
CA LYS A 162 8.14 51.47 -28.81
C LYS A 162 8.37 50.92 -27.39
N ALA A 163 7.94 51.64 -26.37
CA ALA A 163 8.04 51.19 -24.97
C ALA A 163 7.34 49.85 -24.75
N ILE A 164 6.08 49.72 -25.20
CA ILE A 164 5.36 48.46 -25.00
C ILE A 164 5.90 47.29 -25.84
N ALA A 165 6.44 47.58 -27.04
CA ALA A 165 7.09 46.57 -27.88
C ALA A 165 8.38 46.04 -27.22
N SER A 166 9.20 46.92 -26.64
CA SER A 166 10.37 46.56 -25.83
C SER A 166 9.97 45.74 -24.60
N GLY A 167 8.94 46.17 -23.85
CA GLY A 167 8.41 45.45 -22.71
C GLY A 167 7.92 44.04 -23.06
N ARG A 168 7.28 43.90 -24.22
CA ARG A 168 6.89 42.57 -24.76
C ARG A 168 8.12 41.69 -25.00
N ALA A 169 9.20 42.24 -25.57
CA ALA A 169 10.42 41.49 -25.83
C ALA A 169 11.08 41.02 -24.53
N VAL A 170 11.18 41.88 -23.51
CA VAL A 170 11.71 41.52 -22.17
C VAL A 170 10.89 40.42 -21.53
N LEU A 171 9.57 40.53 -21.54
CA LEU A 171 8.68 39.52 -20.96
C LEU A 171 8.80 38.17 -21.67
N ARG A 172 8.90 38.17 -23.02
CA ARG A 172 9.09 36.93 -23.79
C ARG A 172 10.45 36.29 -23.50
N LYS A 173 11.53 37.08 -23.43
CA LYS A 173 12.86 36.59 -23.09
C LYS A 173 12.89 36.00 -21.67
N ALA A 174 12.04 36.49 -20.76
CA ALA A 174 11.88 35.99 -19.42
C ALA A 174 10.97 34.73 -19.34
N GLY A 175 10.55 34.17 -20.49
CA GLY A 175 9.74 32.93 -20.56
C GLY A 175 8.24 33.12 -20.29
N TYR A 176 7.75 34.37 -20.42
CA TYR A 176 6.31 34.65 -20.30
C TYR A 176 5.61 34.57 -21.64
N ARG A 177 4.40 34.08 -21.62
CA ARG A 177 3.45 34.15 -22.72
C ARG A 177 2.77 35.50 -22.67
N VAL A 178 2.86 36.30 -23.76
CA VAL A 178 2.49 37.72 -23.76
C VAL A 178 1.39 38.00 -24.78
N LYS A 179 0.39 38.82 -24.40
CA LYS A 179 -0.64 39.42 -25.25
C LYS A 179 -0.63 40.92 -25.01
N LEU A 180 -0.67 41.70 -26.14
CA LEU A 180 -0.85 43.15 -26.10
C LEU A 180 -2.32 43.50 -26.08
N PHE A 181 -2.65 44.58 -25.41
CA PHE A 181 -3.97 45.16 -25.35
C PHE A 181 -3.90 46.69 -25.47
N ASP A 182 -4.81 47.21 -26.27
CA ASP A 182 -5.05 48.62 -26.40
C ASP A 182 -6.23 49.02 -25.51
N GLY A 183 -6.16 50.11 -24.82
CA GLY A 183 -7.14 50.59 -23.86
C GLY A 183 -7.25 52.11 -23.89
N ARG A 184 -8.23 52.62 -23.15
CA ARG A 184 -8.36 54.05 -22.87
C ARG A 184 -8.57 54.20 -21.36
N GLY A 185 -7.67 54.88 -20.72
CA GLY A 185 -7.75 55.17 -19.29
C GLY A 185 -8.24 56.57 -19.00
N PRO A 186 -8.31 56.99 -17.74
CA PRO A 186 -8.70 58.33 -17.35
C PRO A 186 -7.81 59.43 -17.92
N SER A 187 -6.51 59.12 -18.16
CA SER A 187 -5.50 60.06 -18.64
C SER A 187 -5.25 60.00 -20.16
N GLY A 188 -5.96 59.19 -20.94
CA GLY A 188 -5.77 59.08 -22.38
C GLY A 188 -5.60 57.63 -22.90
N PRO A 189 -5.01 57.48 -24.09
CA PRO A 189 -4.71 56.16 -24.65
C PRO A 189 -3.72 55.40 -23.77
N GLU A 190 -4.00 54.12 -23.59
CA GLU A 190 -3.16 53.21 -22.81
C GLU A 190 -2.78 51.97 -23.64
N LEU A 191 -1.51 51.67 -23.70
CA LEU A 191 -1.00 50.44 -24.26
C LEU A 191 -0.55 49.52 -23.13
N SER A 192 -0.90 48.24 -23.20
CA SER A 192 -0.48 47.31 -22.15
C SER A 192 -0.08 45.93 -22.67
N ALA A 193 0.85 45.29 -21.98
CA ALA A 193 1.25 43.91 -22.18
C ALA A 193 0.84 43.07 -20.95
N SER A 194 0.00 42.10 -21.17
CA SER A 194 -0.32 41.11 -20.14
C SER A 194 0.48 39.84 -20.40
N ALA A 195 1.16 39.37 -19.38
CA ALA A 195 2.07 38.22 -19.46
C ALA A 195 1.78 37.18 -18.39
N GLU A 196 1.81 35.92 -18.76
CA GLU A 196 1.55 34.81 -17.83
C GLU A 196 2.61 33.71 -18.00
N ARG A 197 3.08 33.16 -16.87
CA ARG A 197 4.06 32.08 -16.81
C ARG A 197 3.69 31.10 -15.70
N GLY A 198 4.18 29.84 -15.82
CA GLY A 198 4.03 28.82 -14.76
C GLY A 198 2.78 27.96 -14.90
N TYR A 199 2.29 27.76 -16.12
CA TYR A 199 1.19 26.81 -16.40
C TYR A 199 1.49 25.39 -15.95
N LEU A 200 2.77 24.99 -15.89
CA LEU A 200 3.22 23.69 -15.40
C LEU A 200 2.79 23.40 -13.95
N ARG A 201 2.56 24.43 -13.12
CA ARG A 201 2.01 24.25 -11.78
C ARG A 201 0.67 23.52 -11.80
N GLU A 202 -0.24 23.96 -12.66
CA GLU A 202 -1.57 23.33 -12.78
C GLU A 202 -1.50 22.01 -13.54
N THR A 203 -0.60 21.90 -14.52
CA THR A 203 -0.33 20.63 -15.21
C THR A 203 0.19 19.58 -14.20
N GLY A 204 1.16 19.95 -13.36
CA GLY A 204 1.69 19.09 -12.29
C GLY A 204 0.60 18.64 -11.33
N ASN A 205 -0.27 19.57 -10.90
CA ASN A 205 -1.41 19.23 -10.04
C ASN A 205 -2.42 18.28 -10.71
N LEU A 206 -2.63 18.40 -12.02
CA LEU A 206 -3.48 17.48 -12.77
C LEU A 206 -2.82 16.11 -12.93
N VAL A 207 -1.52 16.06 -13.26
CA VAL A 207 -0.75 14.82 -13.33
C VAL A 207 -0.82 14.09 -11.98
N PHE A 208 -0.62 14.79 -10.87
CA PHE A 208 -0.76 14.24 -9.52
C PHE A 208 -2.13 13.55 -9.32
N HIS A 209 -3.24 14.26 -9.59
CA HIS A 209 -4.58 13.70 -9.37
C HIS A 209 -4.95 12.59 -10.36
N ILE A 210 -4.55 12.70 -11.63
CA ILE A 210 -4.80 11.65 -12.64
C ILE A 210 -4.01 10.39 -12.27
N SER A 211 -2.79 10.56 -11.77
CA SER A 211 -1.96 9.43 -11.33
C SER A 211 -2.53 8.75 -10.08
N LEU A 212 -3.16 9.50 -9.15
CA LEU A 212 -3.91 8.90 -8.04
C LEU A 212 -5.08 8.04 -8.54
N ILE A 213 -5.82 8.51 -9.56
CA ILE A 213 -6.86 7.71 -10.22
C ILE A 213 -6.24 6.44 -10.81
N GLY A 214 -5.07 6.57 -11.46
CA GLY A 214 -4.32 5.44 -12.01
C GLY A 214 -3.91 4.41 -10.96
N ILE A 215 -3.43 4.84 -9.79
CA ILE A 215 -3.11 3.95 -8.66
C ILE A 215 -4.37 3.22 -8.18
N LEU A 216 -5.45 3.96 -7.92
CA LEU A 216 -6.70 3.35 -7.47
C LEU A 216 -7.21 2.32 -8.48
N LEU A 217 -7.15 2.63 -9.77
CA LEU A 217 -7.56 1.70 -10.81
C LEU A 217 -6.64 0.46 -10.85
N ALA A 218 -5.33 0.65 -10.80
CA ALA A 218 -4.36 -0.44 -10.81
C ALA A 218 -4.55 -1.37 -9.59
N VAL A 219 -4.66 -0.81 -8.38
CA VAL A 219 -4.90 -1.59 -7.15
C VAL A 219 -6.24 -2.35 -7.22
N GLY A 220 -7.31 -1.69 -7.71
CA GLY A 220 -8.62 -2.33 -7.87
C GLY A 220 -8.59 -3.49 -8.87
N ILE A 221 -7.90 -3.34 -10.00
CA ILE A 221 -7.73 -4.40 -11.00
C ILE A 221 -6.83 -5.50 -10.42
N GLY A 222 -5.68 -5.15 -9.82
CA GLY A 222 -4.74 -6.11 -9.23
C GLY A 222 -5.40 -7.00 -8.18
N GLY A 223 -6.17 -6.42 -7.26
CA GLY A 223 -6.96 -7.17 -6.29
C GLY A 223 -8.07 -8.03 -6.93
N GLY A 224 -8.54 -7.66 -8.13
CA GLY A 224 -9.56 -8.42 -8.87
C GLY A 224 -9.00 -9.63 -9.64
N VAL A 225 -7.80 -9.52 -10.21
CA VAL A 225 -7.21 -10.56 -11.08
C VAL A 225 -6.00 -11.27 -10.47
N GLY A 226 -5.47 -10.74 -9.36
CA GLY A 226 -4.35 -11.33 -8.62
C GLY A 226 -4.75 -12.50 -7.73
N TYR A 227 -3.76 -13.13 -7.14
CA TYR A 227 -3.95 -14.12 -6.09
C TYR A 227 -2.76 -14.15 -5.13
N THR A 228 -3.01 -14.67 -3.95
CA THR A 228 -2.00 -14.99 -2.93
C THR A 228 -2.24 -16.41 -2.43
N GLY A 229 -1.20 -17.20 -2.36
CA GLY A 229 -1.27 -18.56 -1.83
C GLY A 229 -0.08 -18.90 -0.97
N ASN A 230 -0.33 -19.55 0.17
CA ASN A 230 0.71 -19.99 1.09
C ASN A 230 1.01 -21.46 0.87
N LYS A 231 2.30 -21.81 0.95
CA LYS A 231 2.75 -23.20 0.88
C LYS A 231 3.90 -23.46 1.83
N VAL A 232 3.74 -24.46 2.66
CA VAL A 232 4.79 -25.04 3.49
C VAL A 232 5.46 -26.16 2.73
N LEU A 233 6.79 -26.10 2.62
CA LEU A 233 7.61 -27.15 2.00
C LEU A 233 8.66 -27.63 3.00
N VAL A 234 8.65 -28.94 3.27
CA VAL A 234 9.76 -29.59 3.96
C VAL A 234 10.89 -29.83 2.96
N ILE A 235 12.14 -29.79 3.43
CA ILE A 235 13.31 -30.06 2.58
C ILE A 235 13.11 -31.35 1.77
N GLY A 236 13.34 -31.26 0.46
CA GLY A 236 13.14 -32.34 -0.52
C GLY A 236 11.74 -32.37 -1.16
N GLN A 237 10.75 -31.72 -0.60
CA GLN A 237 9.40 -31.67 -1.17
C GLN A 237 9.31 -30.71 -2.36
N THR A 238 8.42 -31.05 -3.28
CA THR A 238 8.15 -30.27 -4.50
C THR A 238 6.71 -29.79 -4.48
N PHE A 239 6.52 -28.50 -4.73
CA PHE A 239 5.25 -27.84 -4.93
C PHE A 239 5.03 -27.62 -6.44
N ALA A 240 3.84 -27.86 -6.93
CA ALA A 240 3.39 -27.47 -8.27
C ALA A 240 2.43 -26.29 -8.15
N ASN A 241 2.53 -25.30 -9.04
CA ASN A 241 1.65 -24.13 -9.00
C ASN A 241 0.24 -24.46 -9.53
N VAL A 242 -0.49 -25.28 -8.77
CA VAL A 242 -1.89 -25.61 -9.01
C VAL A 242 -2.69 -25.42 -7.73
N ARG A 243 -3.93 -24.96 -7.84
CA ARG A 243 -4.75 -24.53 -6.70
C ARG A 243 -4.82 -25.52 -5.54
N LEU A 244 -4.93 -26.81 -5.85
CA LEU A 244 -5.08 -27.88 -4.84
C LEU A 244 -3.83 -28.14 -3.99
N THR A 245 -2.67 -27.64 -4.41
CA THR A 245 -1.40 -27.87 -3.70
C THR A 245 -1.07 -26.79 -2.68
N PHE A 246 -1.80 -25.67 -2.69
CA PHE A 246 -1.66 -24.62 -1.69
C PHE A 246 -2.31 -25.00 -0.36
N ASP A 247 -1.67 -24.61 0.75
CA ASP A 247 -2.20 -24.81 2.09
C ASP A 247 -3.28 -23.77 2.42
N SER A 248 -3.14 -22.54 1.86
CA SER A 248 -4.19 -21.52 1.80
C SER A 248 -4.13 -20.79 0.46
N PHE A 249 -5.28 -20.39 -0.07
CA PHE A 249 -5.36 -19.71 -1.36
C PHE A 249 -6.47 -18.67 -1.38
N THR A 250 -6.09 -17.43 -1.59
CA THR A 250 -7.00 -16.29 -1.74
C THR A 250 -6.88 -15.76 -3.15
N LYS A 251 -8.01 -15.65 -3.84
CA LYS A 251 -8.06 -15.20 -5.23
C LYS A 251 -8.90 -13.95 -5.40
N GLY A 252 -8.54 -13.14 -6.38
CA GLY A 252 -9.37 -12.05 -6.85
C GLY A 252 -10.66 -12.54 -7.52
N ARG A 253 -11.64 -11.65 -7.60
CA ARG A 253 -12.98 -11.97 -8.12
C ARG A 253 -12.99 -12.45 -9.58
N PHE A 254 -12.06 -11.98 -10.38
CA PHE A 254 -11.96 -12.27 -11.83
C PHE A 254 -10.86 -13.29 -12.14
N PHE A 255 -10.21 -13.84 -11.12
CA PHE A 255 -9.18 -14.86 -11.28
C PHE A 255 -9.80 -16.19 -11.72
N SER A 256 -9.15 -16.87 -12.66
CA SER A 256 -9.46 -18.22 -13.11
C SER A 256 -8.27 -19.15 -12.84
N ASP A 257 -8.53 -20.43 -12.59
CA ASP A 257 -7.48 -21.43 -12.39
C ASP A 257 -6.57 -21.60 -13.64
N SER A 258 -7.04 -21.21 -14.83
CA SER A 258 -6.24 -21.11 -16.05
C SER A 258 -5.17 -20.00 -16.03
N ASP A 259 -5.26 -19.06 -15.09
CA ASP A 259 -4.28 -17.98 -14.93
C ASP A 259 -3.03 -18.44 -14.16
N LEU A 260 -3.07 -19.62 -13.54
CA LEU A 260 -1.93 -20.23 -12.88
C LEU A 260 -0.88 -20.66 -13.91
N GLN A 261 0.27 -20.02 -13.87
CA GLN A 261 1.37 -20.38 -14.75
C GLN A 261 1.98 -21.72 -14.30
N PRO A 262 2.21 -22.68 -15.22
CA PRO A 262 2.72 -23.99 -14.87
C PRO A 262 4.21 -23.92 -14.52
N TYR A 263 4.54 -24.12 -13.26
CA TYR A 263 5.90 -24.34 -12.77
C TYR A 263 5.87 -25.22 -11.53
N ARG A 264 7.04 -25.74 -11.15
CA ARG A 264 7.24 -26.47 -9.90
C ARG A 264 8.39 -25.83 -9.13
N LEU A 265 8.33 -25.92 -7.81
CA LEU A 265 9.35 -25.43 -6.87
C LEU A 265 9.70 -26.55 -5.90
N ARG A 266 10.96 -26.94 -5.80
CA ARG A 266 11.46 -27.87 -4.80
C ARG A 266 12.34 -27.14 -3.79
N LEU A 267 12.12 -27.38 -2.51
CA LEU A 267 13.02 -26.90 -1.46
C LEU A 267 14.18 -27.89 -1.31
N ASP A 268 15.38 -27.49 -1.74
CA ASP A 268 16.57 -28.34 -1.67
C ASP A 268 17.27 -28.26 -0.30
N LYS A 269 17.37 -27.04 0.24
CA LYS A 269 18.01 -26.80 1.54
C LYS A 269 17.41 -25.55 2.18
N PHE A 270 17.32 -25.56 3.51
CA PHE A 270 16.98 -24.38 4.29
C PHE A 270 17.99 -24.18 5.42
N ALA A 271 18.53 -22.98 5.52
CA ALA A 271 19.51 -22.63 6.55
C ALA A 271 19.09 -21.35 7.29
N VAL A 272 19.25 -21.35 8.57
CA VAL A 272 19.12 -20.16 9.43
C VAL A 272 20.44 -19.94 10.14
N LYS A 273 20.88 -18.70 10.18
CA LYS A 273 22.04 -18.30 10.98
C LYS A 273 21.55 -17.53 12.20
N TYR A 274 21.95 -17.95 13.37
CA TYR A 274 21.59 -17.33 14.63
C TYR A 274 22.75 -16.51 15.19
N GLU A 275 22.44 -15.48 15.98
CA GLU A 275 23.45 -14.73 16.74
C GLU A 275 23.97 -15.59 17.90
N GLU A 276 25.29 -15.78 17.97
CA GLU A 276 25.95 -16.62 18.97
C GLU A 276 26.92 -15.84 19.85
N LYS A 277 27.29 -14.63 19.49
CA LYS A 277 28.32 -13.82 20.16
C LYS A 277 27.73 -12.75 21.08
N ASN A 278 26.67 -12.09 20.63
CA ASN A 278 26.03 -11.02 21.40
C ASN A 278 25.09 -11.64 22.45
N LYS A 279 25.44 -11.55 23.72
CA LYS A 279 24.63 -12.10 24.82
C LYS A 279 23.22 -11.52 24.91
N ASN A 280 23.02 -10.25 24.47
CA ASN A 280 21.71 -9.59 24.51
C ASN A 280 20.82 -9.98 23.33
N ALA A 281 21.37 -10.65 22.32
CA ALA A 281 20.66 -11.07 21.11
C ALA A 281 20.87 -12.57 20.83
N LEU A 282 21.33 -13.33 21.83
CA LEU A 282 21.65 -14.76 21.66
C LEU A 282 20.44 -15.53 21.15
N GLY A 283 20.64 -16.29 20.06
CA GLY A 283 19.58 -17.05 19.41
C GLY A 283 18.67 -16.23 18.48
N GLN A 284 18.87 -14.92 18.34
CA GLN A 284 18.14 -14.16 17.33
C GLN A 284 18.60 -14.55 15.91
N PRO A 285 17.66 -14.78 14.98
CA PRO A 285 18.01 -15.09 13.61
C PRO A 285 18.56 -13.85 12.89
N ILE A 286 19.71 -13.99 12.21
CA ILE A 286 20.39 -12.92 11.49
C ILE A 286 20.39 -13.13 9.97
N ASP A 287 20.18 -14.35 9.48
CA ASP A 287 20.01 -14.64 8.06
C ASP A 287 19.13 -15.88 7.85
N TYR A 288 18.32 -15.84 6.81
CA TYR A 288 17.50 -16.95 6.35
C TYR A 288 17.78 -17.19 4.87
N ARG A 289 18.00 -18.46 4.51
CA ARG A 289 18.30 -18.85 3.15
C ARG A 289 17.58 -20.14 2.78
N ALA A 290 16.74 -20.06 1.76
CA ALA A 290 16.12 -21.21 1.11
C ALA A 290 16.80 -21.45 -0.26
N ASP A 291 17.57 -22.53 -0.40
CA ASP A 291 18.06 -22.98 -1.70
C ASP A 291 16.96 -23.82 -2.34
N VAL A 292 16.56 -23.45 -3.55
CA VAL A 292 15.45 -24.07 -4.25
C VAL A 292 15.83 -24.45 -5.68
N THR A 293 15.17 -25.47 -6.23
CA THR A 293 15.19 -25.77 -7.66
C THR A 293 13.79 -25.52 -8.22
N THR A 294 13.71 -24.62 -9.20
CA THR A 294 12.50 -24.39 -9.97
C THR A 294 12.50 -25.22 -11.24
N PHE A 295 11.33 -25.58 -11.71
CA PHE A 295 11.13 -26.27 -12.99
C PHE A 295 10.08 -25.48 -13.78
N ASP A 296 10.43 -25.07 -14.98
CA ASP A 296 9.49 -24.40 -15.89
C ASP A 296 8.44 -25.38 -16.45
N ALA A 297 7.60 -24.92 -17.37
CA ALA A 297 6.59 -25.74 -18.02
C ALA A 297 7.17 -26.91 -18.82
N ALA A 298 8.40 -26.77 -19.34
CA ALA A 298 9.12 -27.83 -20.05
C ALA A 298 9.82 -28.81 -19.10
N GLY A 299 9.85 -28.50 -17.80
CA GLY A 299 10.52 -29.31 -16.78
C GLY A 299 12.00 -28.99 -16.62
N THR A 300 12.51 -27.91 -17.21
CA THR A 300 13.93 -27.52 -17.12
C THR A 300 14.25 -27.05 -15.69
N PRO A 301 15.25 -27.65 -15.00
CA PRO A 301 15.62 -27.27 -13.66
C PRO A 301 16.48 -26.00 -13.64
N THR A 302 16.17 -25.07 -12.75
CA THR A 302 16.99 -23.86 -12.49
C THR A 302 17.18 -23.72 -10.99
N LYS A 303 18.42 -23.60 -10.52
CA LYS A 303 18.73 -23.35 -9.11
C LYS A 303 18.55 -21.88 -8.79
N ALA A 304 17.90 -21.62 -7.66
CA ALA A 304 17.66 -20.26 -7.17
C ALA A 304 17.77 -20.22 -5.64
N VAL A 305 17.78 -19.02 -5.09
CA VAL A 305 17.81 -18.77 -3.66
C VAL A 305 16.69 -17.79 -3.32
N VAL A 306 15.92 -18.08 -2.26
CA VAL A 306 14.92 -17.17 -1.70
C VAL A 306 15.40 -16.71 -0.33
N LYS A 307 15.40 -15.40 -0.10
CA LYS A 307 15.75 -14.78 1.17
C LYS A 307 14.66 -13.82 1.64
N VAL A 308 14.78 -13.38 2.88
CA VAL A 308 13.93 -12.28 3.38
C VAL A 308 14.21 -11.02 2.56
N ASN A 309 13.17 -10.36 2.07
CA ASN A 309 13.22 -9.17 1.21
C ASN A 309 13.88 -9.39 -0.19
N ASP A 310 14.17 -10.63 -0.55
CA ASP A 310 14.70 -11.00 -1.87
C ASP A 310 13.87 -12.17 -2.45
N PRO A 311 12.68 -11.89 -2.98
CA PRO A 311 11.76 -12.88 -3.49
C PRO A 311 12.24 -13.48 -4.80
N LEU A 312 11.90 -14.74 -5.03
CA LEU A 312 12.08 -15.39 -6.32
C LEU A 312 10.95 -15.02 -7.29
N ARG A 313 11.31 -14.63 -8.51
CA ARG A 313 10.35 -14.34 -9.56
C ARG A 313 10.28 -15.46 -10.58
N ILE A 314 9.10 -16.06 -10.72
CA ILE A 314 8.87 -17.14 -11.68
C ILE A 314 7.42 -17.13 -12.17
N GLY A 315 7.22 -17.26 -13.49
CA GLY A 315 5.87 -17.33 -14.09
C GLY A 315 4.98 -16.12 -13.76
N GLY A 316 5.58 -14.93 -13.56
CA GLY A 316 4.86 -13.71 -13.17
C GLY A 316 4.38 -13.70 -11.71
N ASN A 317 4.91 -14.62 -10.89
CA ASN A 317 4.70 -14.64 -9.44
C ASN A 317 5.96 -14.17 -8.71
N ASP A 318 5.77 -13.49 -7.60
CA ASP A 318 6.78 -13.22 -6.59
C ASP A 318 6.61 -14.24 -5.46
N ILE A 319 7.67 -15.00 -5.15
CA ILE A 319 7.67 -16.02 -4.10
C ILE A 319 8.52 -15.50 -2.95
N TYR A 320 7.85 -15.16 -1.84
CA TYR A 320 8.48 -14.64 -0.64
C TYR A 320 8.69 -15.74 0.39
N LEU A 321 9.75 -15.62 1.17
CA LEU A 321 9.95 -16.43 2.36
C LEU A 321 9.16 -15.84 3.52
N LEU A 322 8.08 -16.53 3.91
CA LEU A 322 7.15 -16.07 4.96
C LEU A 322 7.59 -16.54 6.36
N GLY A 323 8.04 -17.79 6.47
CA GLY A 323 8.39 -18.38 7.75
C GLY A 323 9.20 -19.67 7.61
N ASN A 324 9.56 -20.23 8.76
CA ASN A 324 10.24 -21.52 8.81
C ASN A 324 9.94 -22.24 10.13
N GLY A 325 10.33 -23.50 10.20
CA GLY A 325 10.23 -24.31 11.40
C GLY A 325 10.85 -25.68 11.24
N TYR A 326 10.44 -26.58 12.10
CA TYR A 326 10.92 -27.95 12.14
C TYR A 326 9.81 -28.93 11.75
N ALA A 327 10.20 -30.02 11.09
CA ALA A 327 9.36 -31.13 10.71
C ALA A 327 10.00 -32.44 11.23
N PRO A 328 9.78 -32.81 12.49
CA PRO A 328 10.23 -34.10 13.01
C PRO A 328 9.57 -35.23 12.20
N TRP A 329 10.36 -36.29 11.93
CA TRP A 329 9.87 -37.48 11.25
C TRP A 329 9.15 -38.38 12.22
N ILE A 330 7.88 -38.62 11.97
CA ILE A 330 7.00 -39.36 12.87
C ILE A 330 6.45 -40.59 12.16
N THR A 331 6.55 -41.76 12.78
CA THR A 331 6.00 -43.01 12.29
C THR A 331 4.95 -43.52 13.27
N VAL A 332 3.77 -43.84 12.75
CA VAL A 332 2.69 -44.51 13.49
C VAL A 332 2.52 -45.93 12.96
N LYS A 333 2.45 -46.91 13.87
CA LYS A 333 2.22 -48.30 13.58
C LYS A 333 0.97 -48.80 14.29
N ASN A 334 0.23 -49.67 13.65
CA ASN A 334 -0.90 -50.33 14.28
C ASN A 334 -0.46 -51.44 15.28
N PRO A 335 -1.36 -52.08 16.05
CA PRO A 335 -1.00 -53.13 17.00
C PRO A 335 -0.30 -54.33 16.38
N ALA A 336 -0.52 -54.61 15.09
CA ALA A 336 0.16 -55.67 14.34
C ALA A 336 1.57 -55.28 13.85
N GLY A 337 2.07 -54.04 14.19
CA GLY A 337 3.37 -53.55 13.77
C GLY A 337 3.43 -52.99 12.37
N LYS A 338 2.32 -52.99 11.61
CA LYS A 338 2.27 -52.39 10.26
C LYS A 338 2.31 -50.86 10.33
N VAL A 339 3.16 -50.25 9.50
CA VAL A 339 3.24 -48.80 9.38
C VAL A 339 1.95 -48.26 8.76
N VAL A 340 1.34 -47.31 9.45
CA VAL A 340 0.11 -46.61 9.06
C VAL A 340 0.46 -45.25 8.43
N SER A 341 1.40 -44.53 9.06
CA SER A 341 1.93 -43.25 8.57
C SER A 341 3.40 -43.15 8.91
N SER A 342 4.22 -42.56 8.00
CA SER A 342 5.64 -42.31 8.26
C SER A 342 6.08 -41.14 7.39
N GLU A 343 6.09 -39.95 7.98
CA GLU A 343 6.36 -38.69 7.28
C GLU A 343 6.93 -37.59 8.20
N PRO A 344 7.62 -36.59 7.64
CA PRO A 344 7.96 -35.40 8.40
C PRO A 344 6.73 -34.52 8.55
N VAL A 345 6.35 -34.19 9.78
CA VAL A 345 5.19 -33.35 10.11
C VAL A 345 5.66 -31.94 10.43
N PRO A 346 5.20 -30.90 9.71
CA PRO A 346 5.54 -29.51 9.99
C PRO A 346 4.92 -29.03 11.33
N PHE A 347 5.72 -28.34 12.14
CA PHE A 347 5.33 -27.74 13.42
C PHE A 347 5.45 -26.23 13.36
N LEU A 348 4.38 -25.52 13.65
CA LEU A 348 4.31 -24.06 13.63
C LEU A 348 4.89 -23.46 14.91
N ALA A 349 5.88 -22.59 14.78
CA ALA A 349 6.53 -21.90 15.88
C ALA A 349 5.53 -21.03 16.68
N GLN A 350 5.62 -21.11 18.00
CA GLN A 350 4.79 -20.36 18.94
C GLN A 350 5.61 -19.26 19.65
N ASP A 351 6.92 -19.38 19.66
CA ASP A 351 7.83 -18.42 20.29
C ASP A 351 9.14 -18.28 19.49
N ALA A 352 9.98 -17.33 19.91
CA ALA A 352 11.28 -17.05 19.29
C ALA A 352 12.30 -18.20 19.43
N ASN A 353 12.13 -19.09 20.40
CA ASN A 353 12.96 -20.28 20.60
C ASN A 353 12.44 -21.49 19.81
N LEU A 354 11.49 -21.26 18.90
CA LEU A 354 10.87 -22.28 18.06
C LEU A 354 10.22 -23.42 18.85
N THR A 355 9.71 -23.15 20.09
CA THR A 355 8.70 -24.02 20.67
C THR A 355 7.55 -24.08 19.68
N SER A 356 7.24 -25.27 19.17
CA SER A 356 6.36 -25.37 18.01
C SER A 356 5.19 -26.32 18.28
N LEU A 357 4.03 -26.01 17.69
CA LEU A 357 2.82 -26.81 17.76
C LEU A 357 2.59 -27.49 16.41
N GLY A 358 2.38 -28.80 16.44
CA GLY A 358 2.02 -29.63 15.29
C GLY A 358 0.78 -30.46 15.56
N ILE A 359 0.08 -30.82 14.49
CA ILE A 359 -1.08 -31.70 14.55
C ILE A 359 -0.77 -32.95 13.74
N ILE A 360 -0.93 -34.11 14.37
CA ILE A 360 -0.79 -35.40 13.71
C ILE A 360 -2.19 -36.01 13.62
N LYS A 361 -2.63 -36.32 12.42
CA LYS A 361 -3.93 -36.93 12.14
C LYS A 361 -3.71 -38.32 11.55
N VAL A 362 -4.27 -39.33 12.17
CA VAL A 362 -4.23 -40.71 11.69
C VAL A 362 -5.67 -41.15 11.42
N PRO A 363 -6.14 -40.92 10.17
CA PRO A 363 -7.54 -41.21 9.82
C PRO A 363 -7.84 -42.72 9.70
N ASP A 364 -6.87 -43.45 9.16
CA ASP A 364 -7.08 -44.85 8.76
C ASP A 364 -5.97 -45.75 9.30
N GLY A 365 -6.24 -47.09 9.29
CA GLY A 365 -5.25 -48.11 9.63
C GLY A 365 -5.12 -48.45 11.12
N LEU A 366 -5.78 -47.70 12.00
CA LEU A 366 -5.97 -48.00 13.42
C LEU A 366 -7.41 -48.45 13.68
N ALA A 367 -7.68 -49.00 14.88
CA ALA A 367 -9.03 -49.42 15.26
C ALA A 367 -10.02 -48.23 15.39
N SER A 368 -9.54 -47.01 15.51
CA SER A 368 -10.33 -45.77 15.49
C SER A 368 -9.44 -44.61 15.00
N GLN A 369 -10.05 -43.54 14.55
CA GLN A 369 -9.30 -42.32 14.19
C GLN A 369 -8.61 -41.74 15.43
N VAL A 370 -7.36 -41.27 15.24
CA VAL A 370 -6.51 -40.70 16.28
C VAL A 370 -6.02 -39.34 15.83
N GLY A 371 -6.18 -38.35 16.68
CA GLY A 371 -5.59 -37.02 16.54
C GLY A 371 -4.61 -36.78 17.67
N MET A 372 -3.50 -36.11 17.36
CA MET A 372 -2.52 -35.72 18.39
C MET A 372 -2.19 -34.26 18.25
N ARG A 373 -2.23 -33.56 19.40
CA ARG A 373 -1.67 -32.23 19.55
C ARG A 373 -0.26 -32.39 20.08
N ALA A 374 0.70 -32.01 19.29
CA ALA A 374 2.11 -32.27 19.56
C ALA A 374 2.88 -30.96 19.74
N PHE A 375 3.70 -30.87 20.78
CA PHE A 375 4.64 -29.78 21.00
C PHE A 375 6.05 -30.28 20.71
N PHE A 376 6.79 -29.52 19.92
CA PHE A 376 8.18 -29.79 19.60
C PHE A 376 9.08 -28.72 20.21
N TYR A 377 10.14 -29.15 20.86
CA TYR A 377 11.13 -28.29 21.52
C TYR A 377 12.51 -28.59 20.92
N PRO A 378 13.10 -27.68 20.11
CA PRO A 378 14.41 -27.92 19.48
C PRO A 378 15.56 -28.06 20.50
N THR A 379 15.50 -27.29 21.58
CA THR A 379 16.44 -27.36 22.73
C THR A 379 15.62 -27.40 24.00
N ALA A 380 15.14 -28.58 24.33
CA ALA A 380 14.25 -28.81 25.46
C ALA A 380 14.97 -28.64 26.82
N GLU A 381 14.38 -27.84 27.71
CA GLU A 381 14.78 -27.69 29.10
C GLU A 381 13.53 -27.62 29.99
N VAL A 382 13.68 -28.13 31.20
CA VAL A 382 12.62 -28.07 32.22
C VAL A 382 12.92 -26.89 33.14
N SER A 383 12.00 -25.93 33.19
CA SER A 383 12.13 -24.77 34.07
C SER A 383 12.07 -25.14 35.54
N SER A 384 12.46 -24.24 36.43
CA SER A 384 12.35 -24.42 37.89
C SER A 384 10.91 -24.69 38.36
N ALA A 385 9.91 -24.28 37.59
CA ALA A 385 8.50 -24.54 37.81
C ALA A 385 8.02 -25.90 37.24
N GLY A 386 8.94 -26.73 36.71
CA GLY A 386 8.60 -28.05 36.13
C GLY A 386 7.99 -27.99 34.73
N VAL A 387 7.97 -26.82 34.07
CA VAL A 387 7.39 -26.63 32.72
C VAL A 387 8.48 -26.90 31.68
N LEU A 388 8.16 -27.74 30.69
CA LEU A 388 9.03 -28.00 29.55
C LEU A 388 8.90 -26.83 28.53
N GLY A 389 10.06 -26.30 28.10
CA GLY A 389 10.14 -25.24 27.11
C GLY A 389 11.36 -25.39 26.22
N SER A 390 11.48 -24.60 25.17
CA SER A 390 12.71 -24.48 24.37
C SER A 390 13.48 -23.23 24.80
N VAL A 391 14.78 -23.40 25.08
CA VAL A 391 15.65 -22.31 25.52
C VAL A 391 16.53 -21.75 24.38
N TYR A 392 16.57 -22.43 23.24
CA TYR A 392 17.34 -22.01 22.08
C TYR A 392 16.68 -22.51 20.79
N PRO A 393 16.68 -21.72 19.71
CA PRO A 393 15.90 -22.06 18.50
C PRO A 393 16.53 -23.12 17.60
N ASP A 394 17.73 -23.59 17.88
CA ASP A 394 18.39 -24.62 17.07
C ASP A 394 18.35 -26.02 17.71
N LEU A 395 18.60 -27.06 16.92
CA LEU A 395 18.56 -28.46 17.36
C LEU A 395 19.75 -28.80 18.26
N ARG A 396 19.55 -28.83 19.57
CA ARG A 396 20.56 -29.26 20.53
C ARG A 396 20.08 -30.42 21.43
N ASN A 397 18.82 -30.38 21.83
CA ASN A 397 18.17 -31.41 22.65
C ASN A 397 16.70 -31.53 22.25
N PRO A 398 16.39 -32.07 21.04
CA PRO A 398 15.03 -32.12 20.55
C PRO A 398 14.15 -33.07 21.34
N VAL A 399 12.96 -32.60 21.73
CA VAL A 399 11.94 -33.38 22.44
C VAL A 399 10.59 -33.12 21.82
N LEU A 400 9.80 -34.18 21.64
CA LEU A 400 8.41 -34.16 21.20
C LEU A 400 7.50 -34.51 22.39
N SER A 401 6.50 -33.68 22.66
CA SER A 401 5.46 -33.95 23.69
C SER A 401 4.11 -34.08 23.02
N LEU A 402 3.37 -35.17 23.26
CA LEU A 402 2.17 -35.53 22.55
C LEU A 402 0.96 -35.63 23.50
N VAL A 403 -0.08 -34.91 23.21
CA VAL A 403 -1.41 -35.09 23.78
C VAL A 403 -2.24 -35.84 22.77
N VAL A 404 -2.74 -37.01 23.16
CA VAL A 404 -3.41 -37.98 22.25
C VAL A 404 -4.90 -37.97 22.47
N PHE A 405 -5.64 -37.94 21.38
CA PHE A 405 -7.12 -37.99 21.35
C PHE A 405 -7.61 -39.10 20.42
N ARG A 406 -8.70 -39.73 20.79
CA ARG A 406 -9.44 -40.70 19.96
C ARG A 406 -10.82 -40.15 19.62
N GLY A 407 -11.22 -40.22 18.37
CA GLY A 407 -12.54 -39.78 17.93
C GLY A 407 -12.53 -39.30 16.49
N ASP A 408 -13.66 -38.81 16.04
CA ASP A 408 -13.86 -38.31 14.68
C ASP A 408 -12.95 -37.06 14.40
N LEU A 409 -12.08 -37.19 13.43
CA LEU A 409 -11.21 -36.08 12.96
C LEU A 409 -11.97 -35.05 12.11
N GLY A 410 -13.23 -35.36 11.76
CA GLY A 410 -14.10 -34.51 10.95
C GLY A 410 -13.63 -34.32 9.50
N ILE A 411 -12.79 -35.23 8.98
CA ILE A 411 -12.26 -35.19 7.63
C ILE A 411 -13.14 -35.89 6.60
N ASP A 412 -14.01 -36.79 7.06
CA ASP A 412 -14.91 -37.59 6.21
C ASP A 412 -16.11 -36.77 5.69
N SER A 413 -16.28 -35.54 6.17
CA SER A 413 -17.39 -34.65 5.78
C SER A 413 -17.21 -34.02 4.37
N GLY A 414 -16.09 -34.26 3.69
CA GLY A 414 -15.76 -33.63 2.39
C GLY A 414 -15.48 -32.13 2.45
N VAL A 415 -15.49 -31.53 3.64
CA VAL A 415 -15.12 -30.11 3.84
C VAL A 415 -13.63 -30.05 4.15
N PRO A 416 -12.84 -29.32 3.36
CA PRO A 416 -11.41 -29.13 3.64
C PRO A 416 -11.19 -28.52 5.03
N LYS A 417 -10.43 -29.21 5.89
CA LYS A 417 -10.03 -28.70 7.21
C LYS A 417 -8.54 -28.42 7.23
N SER A 418 -8.16 -27.38 7.95
CA SER A 418 -6.74 -27.03 8.14
C SER A 418 -5.97 -28.23 8.72
N VAL A 419 -4.79 -28.47 8.16
CA VAL A 419 -3.86 -29.49 8.67
C VAL A 419 -3.25 -29.11 10.02
N PHE A 420 -3.31 -27.83 10.39
CA PHE A 420 -2.75 -27.27 11.62
C PHE A 420 -3.77 -27.13 12.76
N VAL A 421 -5.01 -27.58 12.57
CA VAL A 421 -6.07 -27.50 13.58
C VAL A 421 -6.64 -28.89 13.84
N LEU A 422 -6.74 -29.24 15.12
CA LEU A 422 -7.45 -30.42 15.61
C LEU A 422 -8.64 -29.96 16.45
N ASP A 423 -9.84 -30.25 15.95
CA ASP A 423 -11.08 -30.07 16.69
C ASP A 423 -11.22 -31.22 17.68
N THR A 424 -11.13 -30.92 18.97
CA THR A 424 -11.16 -31.92 20.05
C THR A 424 -12.51 -32.01 20.78
N ASP A 425 -13.51 -31.23 20.39
CA ASP A 425 -14.80 -31.13 21.12
C ASP A 425 -15.56 -32.46 21.17
N LYS A 426 -15.38 -33.30 20.14
CA LYS A 426 -16.00 -34.64 20.05
C LYS A 426 -14.99 -35.76 20.21
N MET A 427 -13.79 -35.47 20.73
CA MET A 427 -12.74 -36.47 20.90
C MET A 427 -12.51 -36.80 22.38
N THR A 428 -12.15 -38.04 22.65
CA THR A 428 -11.79 -38.51 24.00
C THR A 428 -10.27 -38.40 24.19
N PRO A 429 -9.77 -37.68 25.21
CA PRO A 429 -8.35 -37.64 25.51
C PRO A 429 -7.86 -38.97 26.07
N LEU A 430 -6.80 -39.52 25.46
CA LEU A 430 -6.16 -40.77 25.86
C LEU A 430 -4.85 -40.53 26.61
N ALA A 431 -4.12 -39.43 26.32
CA ALA A 431 -2.93 -39.05 27.05
C ALA A 431 -2.83 -37.52 27.13
N GLY A 432 -2.42 -36.99 28.26
CA GLY A 432 -2.31 -35.58 28.55
C GLY A 432 -3.45 -35.03 29.41
N PRO A 433 -3.66 -33.71 29.45
CA PRO A 433 -4.73 -33.12 30.24
C PRO A 433 -6.10 -33.66 29.86
N GLY A 434 -6.86 -34.11 30.87
CA GLY A 434 -8.22 -34.66 30.69
C GLY A 434 -8.27 -36.17 30.39
N ALA A 435 -7.14 -36.87 30.33
CA ALA A 435 -7.13 -38.33 30.21
C ALA A 435 -7.77 -38.97 31.46
N ALA A 436 -8.76 -39.87 31.23
CA ALA A 436 -9.59 -40.45 32.31
C ALA A 436 -8.77 -41.29 33.30
N ASP A 437 -7.70 -41.93 32.84
CA ASP A 437 -6.79 -42.76 33.63
C ASP A 437 -5.59 -41.99 34.20
N GLY A 438 -5.53 -40.66 34.02
CA GLY A 438 -4.44 -39.83 34.45
C GLY A 438 -3.16 -39.99 33.64
N THR A 439 -3.20 -40.66 32.50
CA THR A 439 -2.03 -40.83 31.61
C THR A 439 -1.48 -39.47 31.18
N ARG A 440 -0.19 -39.22 31.49
CA ARG A 440 0.48 -38.00 31.11
C ARG A 440 0.73 -37.92 29.62
N ALA A 441 0.99 -36.71 29.10
CA ALA A 441 1.43 -36.51 27.73
C ALA A 441 2.68 -37.36 27.45
N LEU A 442 2.69 -38.04 26.30
CA LEU A 442 3.83 -38.84 25.86
C LEU A 442 4.99 -37.94 25.52
N ARG A 443 6.19 -38.30 25.95
CA ARG A 443 7.43 -37.57 25.63
C ARG A 443 8.39 -38.47 24.91
N LEU A 444 8.92 -38.00 23.77
CA LEU A 444 9.80 -38.77 22.90
C LEU A 444 11.02 -37.94 22.52
N LYS A 445 12.19 -38.54 22.57
CA LYS A 445 13.41 -38.09 21.91
C LYS A 445 13.58 -38.81 20.56
N PRO A 446 14.44 -38.34 19.66
CA PRO A 446 14.75 -39.08 18.44
C PRO A 446 15.14 -40.54 18.73
N GLY A 447 14.47 -41.48 18.08
CA GLY A 447 14.64 -42.92 18.27
C GLY A 447 13.72 -43.55 19.31
N GLU A 448 13.01 -42.76 20.11
CA GLU A 448 12.09 -43.31 21.12
C GLU A 448 10.71 -43.58 20.53
N SER A 449 10.07 -44.60 21.08
CA SER A 449 8.70 -45.02 20.75
C SER A 449 7.85 -45.08 22.01
N ALA A 450 6.57 -44.75 21.87
CA ALA A 450 5.58 -44.92 22.93
C ALA A 450 4.37 -45.69 22.39
N GLN A 451 3.72 -46.46 23.26
CA GLN A 451 2.42 -47.08 22.97
C GLN A 451 1.32 -46.00 23.01
N ILE A 452 0.46 -45.98 21.99
CA ILE A 452 -0.74 -45.16 21.98
C ILE A 452 -1.75 -45.83 22.95
N PRO A 453 -2.21 -45.10 24.00
CA PRO A 453 -3.12 -45.68 24.97
C PRO A 453 -4.40 -46.23 24.33
N GLY A 454 -5.01 -47.24 24.97
CA GLY A 454 -6.15 -47.94 24.42
C GLY A 454 -5.82 -49.06 23.43
N GLY A 455 -4.54 -49.48 23.36
CA GLY A 455 -4.11 -50.58 22.49
C GLY A 455 -4.17 -50.26 20.99
N LEU A 456 -4.12 -48.97 20.62
CA LEU A 456 -4.30 -48.49 19.24
C LEU A 456 -3.03 -48.61 18.39
N GLY A 457 -1.88 -49.01 18.98
CA GLY A 457 -0.59 -49.10 18.28
C GLY A 457 0.51 -48.32 18.92
N SER A 458 1.50 -47.92 18.15
CA SER A 458 2.66 -47.16 18.65
C SER A 458 2.99 -45.97 17.80
N ILE A 459 3.59 -44.95 18.41
CA ILE A 459 4.16 -43.78 17.74
C ILE A 459 5.67 -43.72 18.01
N THR A 460 6.44 -43.42 16.98
CA THR A 460 7.90 -43.31 17.04
C THR A 460 8.31 -41.95 16.55
N PHE A 461 9.13 -41.25 17.32
CA PHE A 461 9.91 -40.14 16.81
C PHE A 461 11.18 -40.71 16.18
N GLU A 462 11.24 -40.75 14.88
CA GLU A 462 12.30 -41.45 14.14
C GLU A 462 13.68 -40.86 14.42
N ASN A 463 14.66 -41.76 14.60
CA ASN A 463 16.07 -41.39 14.60
C ASN A 463 16.70 -41.84 13.27
N LYS A 464 16.84 -40.95 12.34
CA LYS A 464 17.55 -41.16 11.06
C LYS A 464 19.01 -40.74 11.11
N ALA A 465 19.48 -40.30 12.30
CA ALA A 465 20.84 -39.89 12.55
C ALA A 465 21.57 -40.98 13.33
N PRO A 466 22.77 -41.42 12.88
CA PRO A 466 23.56 -42.43 13.59
C PRO A 466 24.23 -41.87 14.84
N SER A 467 24.38 -40.57 15.00
CA SER A 467 25.02 -39.89 16.14
C SER A 467 24.17 -38.73 16.64
N ALA A 468 24.55 -38.18 17.81
CA ALA A 468 23.96 -36.97 18.37
C ALA A 468 24.49 -35.67 17.71
N ASP A 469 25.29 -35.77 16.66
CA ASP A 469 25.78 -34.62 15.92
C ASP A 469 24.61 -33.81 15.30
N LYS A 470 24.70 -32.49 15.43
CA LYS A 470 23.71 -31.54 14.91
C LYS A 470 23.40 -31.75 13.42
N ALA A 471 24.41 -32.08 12.59
CA ALA A 471 24.24 -32.37 11.20
C ALA A 471 23.42 -33.66 10.96
N ASP A 472 23.55 -34.64 11.83
CA ASP A 472 22.80 -35.89 11.76
C ASP A 472 21.40 -35.77 12.36
N LEU A 473 21.21 -34.96 13.43
CA LEU A 473 19.88 -34.65 13.96
C LEU A 473 18.97 -34.03 12.91
N GLY A 474 19.52 -33.25 11.98
CA GLY A 474 18.80 -32.69 10.84
C GLY A 474 18.19 -33.72 9.88
N LYS A 475 18.65 -34.98 9.93
CA LYS A 475 18.04 -36.10 9.16
C LYS A 475 16.74 -36.60 9.83
N SER A 476 16.70 -36.55 11.16
CA SER A 476 15.52 -36.94 11.96
C SER A 476 14.52 -35.81 12.12
N VAL A 477 15.00 -34.56 12.15
CA VAL A 477 14.20 -33.35 12.28
C VAL A 477 14.53 -32.43 11.11
N GLN A 478 13.78 -32.57 10.05
CA GLN A 478 13.96 -31.71 8.89
C GLN A 478 13.49 -30.29 9.17
N ARG A 479 14.00 -29.32 8.43
CA ARG A 479 13.44 -27.98 8.38
C ARG A 479 12.41 -27.85 7.27
N PHE A 480 11.49 -26.95 7.45
CA PHE A 480 10.60 -26.48 6.38
C PHE A 480 10.74 -24.97 6.18
N ALA A 481 10.34 -24.51 5.01
CA ALA A 481 10.11 -23.12 4.71
C ALA A 481 8.66 -22.91 4.32
N SER A 482 8.06 -21.84 4.78
CA SER A 482 6.76 -21.36 4.35
C SER A 482 6.97 -20.29 3.30
N PHE A 483 6.33 -20.46 2.15
CA PHE A 483 6.39 -19.51 1.04
C PHE A 483 5.05 -18.85 0.84
N ASP A 484 5.09 -17.54 0.58
CA ASP A 484 3.96 -16.76 0.07
C ASP A 484 4.15 -16.56 -1.43
N VAL A 485 3.25 -17.11 -2.21
CA VAL A 485 3.23 -17.00 -3.67
C VAL A 485 2.22 -15.93 -4.04
N HIS A 486 2.72 -14.78 -4.46
CA HIS A 486 1.92 -13.63 -4.78
C HIS A 486 1.96 -13.31 -6.26
N ARG A 487 0.79 -13.03 -6.86
CA ARG A 487 0.67 -12.53 -8.22
C ARG A 487 -0.14 -11.24 -8.24
N ASP A 488 0.53 -10.16 -8.59
CA ASP A 488 -0.10 -8.88 -8.90
C ASP A 488 0.41 -8.34 -10.25
N PRO A 489 -0.35 -8.53 -11.34
CA PRO A 489 0.06 -8.06 -12.68
C PRO A 489 0.06 -6.54 -12.80
N THR A 490 -0.47 -5.80 -11.80
CA THR A 490 -0.58 -4.34 -11.84
C THR A 490 0.50 -3.62 -11.05
N GLN A 491 1.39 -4.33 -10.36
CA GLN A 491 2.46 -3.77 -9.53
C GLN A 491 3.32 -2.73 -10.28
N GLY A 492 3.69 -3.01 -11.53
CA GLY A 492 4.47 -2.07 -12.37
C GLY A 492 3.69 -0.79 -12.70
N TRP A 493 2.37 -0.88 -12.88
CA TRP A 493 1.51 0.29 -13.10
C TRP A 493 1.38 1.14 -11.84
N VAL A 494 1.25 0.51 -10.67
CA VAL A 494 1.24 1.22 -9.38
C VAL A 494 2.54 2.01 -9.20
N LEU A 495 3.70 1.40 -9.48
CA LEU A 495 4.98 2.08 -9.41
C LEU A 495 5.07 3.25 -10.39
N LEU A 496 4.67 3.07 -11.65
CA LEU A 496 4.66 4.14 -12.65
C LEU A 496 3.81 5.33 -12.19
N PHE A 497 2.58 5.07 -11.75
CA PHE A 497 1.69 6.13 -11.28
C PHE A 497 2.20 6.77 -9.99
N ALA A 498 2.85 6.03 -9.09
CA ALA A 498 3.47 6.59 -7.88
C ALA A 498 4.60 7.57 -8.22
N ILE A 499 5.44 7.25 -9.22
CA ILE A 499 6.46 8.17 -9.74
C ILE A 499 5.80 9.42 -10.32
N CYS A 500 4.74 9.25 -11.12
CA CYS A 500 3.99 10.38 -11.69
C CYS A 500 3.33 11.25 -10.60
N VAL A 501 2.82 10.67 -9.51
CA VAL A 501 2.32 11.39 -8.33
C VAL A 501 3.41 12.30 -7.76
N LEU A 502 4.61 11.75 -7.53
CA LEU A 502 5.73 12.50 -6.97
C LEU A 502 6.17 13.63 -7.90
N VAL A 503 6.37 13.35 -9.18
CA VAL A 503 6.76 14.35 -10.19
C VAL A 503 5.70 15.44 -10.32
N GLY A 504 4.42 15.07 -10.37
CA GLY A 504 3.31 16.00 -10.45
C GLY A 504 3.22 16.93 -9.22
N LEU A 505 3.40 16.36 -8.03
CA LEU A 505 3.41 17.11 -6.76
C LEU A 505 4.57 18.09 -6.70
N LEU A 506 5.80 17.65 -6.98
CA LEU A 506 6.98 18.50 -6.99
C LEU A 506 6.84 19.64 -8.02
N THR A 507 6.36 19.32 -9.23
CA THR A 507 6.10 20.31 -10.27
C THR A 507 5.07 21.35 -9.81
N SER A 508 4.01 20.91 -9.16
CA SER A 508 2.96 21.80 -8.64
C SER A 508 3.43 22.67 -7.47
N LEU A 509 4.37 22.18 -6.65
CA LEU A 509 4.86 22.88 -5.47
C LEU A 509 5.92 23.93 -5.83
N PHE A 510 6.91 23.56 -6.66
CA PHE A 510 8.09 24.39 -6.91
C PHE A 510 7.94 25.37 -8.08
N ILE A 511 6.94 25.23 -8.95
CA ILE A 511 6.75 26.16 -10.06
C ILE A 511 5.71 27.22 -9.71
N PRO A 512 6.10 28.48 -9.48
CA PRO A 512 5.16 29.55 -9.21
C PRO A 512 4.41 29.96 -10.48
N ARG A 513 3.10 30.18 -10.36
CA ARG A 513 2.29 30.75 -11.44
C ARG A 513 2.16 32.25 -11.25
N ARG A 514 2.71 33.01 -12.20
CA ARG A 514 2.81 34.47 -12.15
C ARG A 514 2.13 35.12 -13.34
N ARG A 515 1.49 36.24 -13.08
CA ARG A 515 1.06 37.21 -14.07
C ARG A 515 1.83 38.49 -13.84
N ILE A 516 2.36 39.06 -14.93
CA ILE A 516 3.05 40.36 -14.91
C ILE A 516 2.42 41.23 -15.99
N TRP A 517 2.22 42.48 -15.66
CA TRP A 517 1.67 43.45 -16.57
C TRP A 517 2.68 44.61 -16.71
N ILE A 518 2.78 45.11 -17.95
CA ILE A 518 3.45 46.37 -18.26
C ILE A 518 2.38 47.25 -18.90
N LYS A 519 2.19 48.47 -18.39
CA LYS A 519 1.22 49.43 -18.90
C LYS A 519 1.93 50.71 -19.16
N VAL A 520 1.73 51.31 -20.32
CA VAL A 520 2.30 52.58 -20.75
C VAL A 520 1.14 53.56 -20.95
N VAL A 521 1.17 54.66 -20.24
CA VAL A 521 0.20 55.74 -20.28
C VAL A 521 0.91 57.00 -20.81
N GLU A 522 0.29 57.64 -21.82
CA GLU A 522 0.76 58.92 -22.31
C GLU A 522 0.25 60.04 -21.42
N LEU A 523 1.16 60.87 -20.95
CA LEU A 523 0.89 62.06 -20.13
C LEU A 523 1.02 63.33 -20.96
N GLU A 524 0.52 64.47 -20.44
CA GLU A 524 0.69 65.76 -21.07
C GLU A 524 2.19 66.12 -21.24
N GLY A 525 2.54 66.78 -22.37
CA GLY A 525 3.89 67.17 -22.67
C GLY A 525 4.83 66.06 -23.18
N ALA A 526 4.26 65.03 -23.89
CA ALA A 526 4.98 63.90 -24.46
C ALA A 526 5.80 63.07 -23.44
N ARG A 527 5.37 63.04 -22.18
CA ARG A 527 5.91 62.19 -21.13
C ARG A 527 5.19 60.85 -21.13
N LEU A 528 5.88 59.78 -20.77
CA LEU A 528 5.29 58.45 -20.61
C LEU A 528 5.39 58.02 -19.16
N ARG A 529 4.30 57.46 -18.65
CA ARG A 529 4.30 56.73 -17.36
C ARG A 529 4.25 55.23 -17.66
N ILE A 530 5.25 54.52 -17.19
CA ILE A 530 5.38 53.07 -17.37
C ILE A 530 5.14 52.39 -16.03
N GLU A 531 4.12 51.60 -15.96
CA GLU A 531 3.71 50.88 -14.77
C GLU A 531 3.96 49.38 -14.92
N TYR A 532 4.48 48.78 -13.87
CA TYR A 532 4.71 47.33 -13.76
C TYR A 532 3.93 46.80 -12.57
N ALA A 533 3.29 45.67 -12.75
CA ALA A 533 2.64 44.99 -11.64
C ALA A 533 2.70 43.49 -11.78
N GLY A 534 2.70 42.81 -10.64
CA GLY A 534 2.70 41.36 -10.56
C GLY A 534 1.57 40.81 -9.70
N LEU A 535 1.11 39.62 -10.07
CA LEU A 535 0.19 38.82 -9.25
C LEU A 535 0.61 37.36 -9.33
N ALA A 536 0.81 36.73 -8.18
CA ALA A 536 1.03 35.29 -8.08
C ALA A 536 -0.26 34.57 -7.66
N ARG A 537 -0.40 33.33 -8.09
CA ARG A 537 -1.44 32.44 -7.59
C ARG A 537 -0.91 31.68 -6.39
N GLY A 538 -1.31 32.09 -5.19
CA GLY A 538 -0.78 31.63 -3.91
C GLY A 538 0.41 32.48 -3.44
N GLU A 539 1.03 32.09 -2.34
CA GLU A 539 2.18 32.79 -1.81
C GLU A 539 3.41 32.63 -2.72
N ASP A 540 4.06 33.74 -3.01
CA ASP A 540 5.28 33.79 -3.80
C ASP A 540 6.19 34.92 -3.27
N PRO A 541 7.08 34.60 -2.35
CA PRO A 541 7.96 35.60 -1.72
C PRO A 541 8.94 36.28 -2.69
N THR A 542 9.10 35.73 -3.91
CA THR A 542 9.99 36.26 -4.93
C THR A 542 9.25 37.06 -6.02
N LEU A 543 7.96 37.35 -5.82
CA LEU A 543 7.16 38.09 -6.82
C LEU A 543 7.68 39.54 -7.02
N ASP A 544 7.95 40.26 -5.92
CA ASP A 544 8.43 41.66 -5.97
C ASP A 544 9.78 41.75 -6.69
N ALA A 545 10.69 40.83 -6.37
CA ALA A 545 11.99 40.75 -7.05
C ALA A 545 11.84 40.45 -8.56
N ALA A 546 10.83 39.62 -8.93
CA ALA A 546 10.54 39.32 -10.33
C ALA A 546 10.00 40.54 -11.09
N VAL A 547 9.09 41.33 -10.49
CA VAL A 547 8.53 42.55 -11.09
C VAL A 547 9.65 43.63 -11.22
N THR A 548 10.40 43.87 -10.16
CA THR A 548 11.54 44.79 -10.17
C THR A 548 12.60 44.41 -11.20
N GLY A 549 12.93 43.11 -11.31
CA GLY A 549 13.88 42.64 -12.32
C GLY A 549 13.36 42.76 -13.76
N ILE A 550 12.05 42.72 -14.00
CA ILE A 550 11.47 43.05 -15.31
C ILE A 550 11.55 44.55 -15.59
N ALA A 551 11.20 45.40 -14.61
CA ALA A 551 11.29 46.84 -14.72
C ALA A 551 12.71 47.30 -15.05
N GLN A 552 13.72 46.81 -14.32
CA GLN A 552 15.14 47.09 -14.55
C GLN A 552 15.61 46.68 -15.94
N ARG A 553 15.30 45.47 -16.39
CA ARG A 553 15.68 45.00 -17.74
C ARG A 553 14.98 45.79 -18.83
N HIS A 554 13.75 46.22 -18.61
CA HIS A 554 13.01 47.01 -19.57
C HIS A 554 13.58 48.41 -19.67
N SER A 555 13.87 49.11 -18.55
CA SER A 555 14.51 50.42 -18.55
C SER A 555 15.88 50.39 -19.20
N GLN A 556 16.72 49.40 -18.89
CA GLN A 556 18.03 49.21 -19.54
C GLN A 556 17.90 49.05 -21.07
N GLN A 557 16.90 48.26 -21.53
CA GLN A 557 16.67 48.08 -22.96
C GLN A 557 16.16 49.36 -23.65
N LEU A 558 15.50 50.24 -22.92
CA LEU A 558 15.07 51.55 -23.39
C LEU A 558 16.17 52.62 -23.30
N GLY A 559 17.30 52.34 -22.63
CA GLY A 559 18.36 53.32 -22.39
C GLY A 559 18.04 54.30 -21.25
N LEU A 560 17.01 54.02 -20.45
CA LEU A 560 16.55 54.91 -19.38
C LEU A 560 17.27 54.57 -18.06
N LYS A 561 17.68 55.62 -17.32
CA LYS A 561 18.16 55.48 -15.94
C LYS A 561 16.96 55.49 -15.00
N LEU A 562 16.73 54.39 -14.29
CA LEU A 562 15.75 54.38 -13.20
C LEU A 562 16.28 55.31 -12.09
N THR A 563 15.69 56.47 -11.92
CA THR A 563 15.78 57.23 -10.69
C THR A 563 14.89 56.53 -9.67
N THR A 564 15.52 55.84 -8.69
CA THR A 564 14.86 55.18 -7.56
C THR A 564 14.18 56.19 -6.66
#